data_aef27a5d41b2e430203ad94a438ad5b2
#
_entry.id   aef27a5d41b2e430203ad94a438ad5b2
#
_cell.length_a   1.000
_cell.length_b   1.000
_cell.length_c   1.000
_cell.angle_alpha   90.00
_cell.angle_beta   90.00
_cell.angle_gamma   90.00
#
_symmetry.space_group_name_H-M   'P 1'
#
loop_
_entity.id
_entity.type
_entity.pdbx_description
1 polymer ?
#
loop_
_entity_poly.entity_id
_entity_poly.type
_entity_poly.pdbx_seq_one_letter_code
_entity_poly.pdbx_strand_id
1 'polypeptide(L)'
;MIFRMHISFSCIQEDRPGEKWKALFNRTWPHYKAWFLSEGAGARKGYLTSYTELKRYMPELVPYFDQLVAMAGGGDLEGRFLSMYCPPAYMSGCSQVAWTNGSNSLIRNYDYSFKMFEGTMMYTQWRQPVIGVTDCTWGLLDGMNAFGLAASLTFGGRKIVGDGFGIPIIIRYVLEMAKTVEEGIAILNRIPVHMAYNVTLVDDTGNYSTVYLSPDRKPVIVNTPVATNHQMEIEWGDYASLTGTIERKKYLDDMISSPFETEATLLNRFLHPPLYNTNFEKSFGTLYTIIYRINAKNIEVLWPNKHIYQAFDEFTEYLITPLETDIFMP
;
A
#
# COMPACT_ATOMS: atom_id res chain seq x y z
N MET A 1 31.14 3.11 3.67
CA MET A 1 31.21 2.32 2.41
C MET A 1 30.24 2.91 1.40
N ILE A 2 30.66 3.11 0.14
CA ILE A 2 29.75 3.56 -0.93
C ILE A 2 29.00 2.32 -1.44
N PHE A 3 27.67 2.37 -1.40
CA PHE A 3 26.80 1.34 -1.92
C PHE A 3 25.94 1.93 -3.04
N ARG A 4 25.95 1.32 -4.21
CA ARG A 4 25.08 1.75 -5.30
C ARG A 4 23.68 1.11 -5.14
N MET A 5 22.71 1.94 -4.81
CA MET A 5 21.31 1.53 -4.69
C MET A 5 20.69 1.45 -6.09
N HIS A 6 19.99 0.36 -6.35
CA HIS A 6 19.14 0.18 -7.51
C HIS A 6 17.73 -0.16 -7.06
N ILE A 7 16.75 0.60 -7.51
CA ILE A 7 15.34 0.27 -7.32
C ILE A 7 14.80 -0.19 -8.66
N SER A 8 14.36 -1.43 -8.73
CA SER A 8 13.65 -1.97 -9.89
C SER A 8 12.16 -1.88 -9.69
N PHE A 9 11.44 -1.61 -10.77
CA PHE A 9 9.97 -1.59 -10.78
C PHE A 9 9.45 -2.37 -12.00
N SER A 10 8.53 -3.30 -11.74
CA SER A 10 7.92 -4.15 -12.77
C SER A 10 6.41 -3.95 -12.81
N CYS A 11 5.84 -3.97 -14.01
CA CYS A 11 4.40 -4.08 -14.23
C CYS A 11 4.12 -5.44 -14.84
N ILE A 12 3.26 -6.23 -14.21
CA ILE A 12 2.90 -7.57 -14.68
C ILE A 12 1.37 -7.72 -14.73
N GLN A 13 0.88 -8.40 -15.76
CA GLN A 13 -0.53 -8.77 -15.89
C GLN A 13 -0.69 -10.27 -15.77
N GLU A 14 -1.56 -10.68 -14.85
CA GLU A 14 -1.90 -12.08 -14.66
C GLU A 14 -3.29 -12.20 -14.05
N ASP A 15 -4.26 -12.67 -14.84
CA ASP A 15 -5.69 -12.67 -14.47
C ASP A 15 -5.98 -13.48 -13.21
N ARG A 16 -5.24 -14.57 -12.99
CA ARG A 16 -5.32 -15.45 -11.81
C ARG A 16 -3.93 -15.76 -11.31
N PRO A 17 -3.74 -16.17 -10.05
CA PRO A 17 -2.42 -16.60 -9.58
C PRO A 17 -1.81 -17.62 -10.54
N GLY A 18 -0.61 -17.35 -11.04
CA GLY A 18 0.07 -18.15 -12.05
C GLY A 18 1.59 -17.99 -11.98
N GLU A 19 2.28 -18.28 -13.09
CA GLU A 19 3.76 -18.34 -13.12
C GLU A 19 4.43 -16.98 -12.87
N LYS A 20 3.79 -15.85 -13.22
CA LYS A 20 4.35 -14.52 -12.96
C LYS A 20 4.30 -14.21 -11.46
N TRP A 21 3.18 -14.51 -10.80
CA TRP A 21 3.09 -14.42 -9.35
C TRP A 21 4.10 -15.36 -8.68
N LYS A 22 4.23 -16.60 -9.16
CA LYS A 22 5.19 -17.56 -8.61
C LYS A 22 6.64 -17.07 -8.74
N ALA A 23 6.98 -16.44 -9.85
CA ALA A 23 8.28 -15.82 -10.04
C ALA A 23 8.53 -14.66 -9.05
N LEU A 24 7.51 -13.82 -8.82
CA LEU A 24 7.53 -12.76 -7.80
C LEU A 24 7.74 -13.37 -6.40
N PHE A 25 6.95 -14.37 -6.03
CA PHE A 25 7.07 -15.06 -4.75
C PHE A 25 8.48 -15.64 -4.55
N ASN A 26 9.00 -16.39 -5.50
CA ASN A 26 10.32 -17.00 -5.42
C ASN A 26 11.44 -15.96 -5.28
N ARG A 27 11.33 -14.82 -5.95
CA ARG A 27 12.28 -13.70 -5.85
C ARG A 27 12.27 -13.04 -4.47
N THR A 28 11.10 -12.85 -3.88
CA THR A 28 10.91 -12.06 -2.66
C THR A 28 10.87 -12.90 -1.39
N TRP A 29 10.49 -14.18 -1.49
CA TRP A 29 10.33 -15.09 -0.36
C TRP A 29 11.54 -15.17 0.58
N PRO A 30 12.81 -15.25 0.12
CA PRO A 30 13.94 -15.28 1.05
C PRO A 30 13.98 -14.10 2.01
N HIS A 31 13.64 -12.89 1.55
CA HIS A 31 13.57 -11.68 2.38
C HIS A 31 12.34 -11.68 3.29
N TYR A 32 11.17 -12.01 2.75
CA TYR A 32 9.96 -12.12 3.55
C TYR A 32 10.03 -13.22 4.60
N LYS A 33 10.65 -14.35 4.30
CA LYS A 33 10.89 -15.42 5.27
C LYS A 33 11.75 -14.94 6.43
N ALA A 34 12.84 -14.23 6.14
CA ALA A 34 13.72 -13.68 7.17
C ALA A 34 12.96 -12.66 8.05
N TRP A 35 12.19 -11.75 7.43
CA TRP A 35 11.35 -10.80 8.17
C TRP A 35 10.26 -11.51 8.98
N PHE A 36 9.52 -12.44 8.39
CA PHE A 36 8.42 -13.15 9.04
C PHE A 36 8.87 -13.96 10.26
N LEU A 37 10.10 -14.44 10.24
CA LEU A 37 10.73 -15.19 11.33
C LEU A 37 11.59 -14.33 12.27
N SER A 38 11.64 -13.01 12.08
CA SER A 38 12.53 -12.11 12.84
C SER A 38 12.32 -12.14 14.36
N GLU A 39 11.10 -12.46 14.82
CA GLU A 39 10.75 -12.60 16.24
C GLU A 39 10.65 -14.08 16.66
N GLY A 40 11.09 -15.01 15.82
CA GLY A 40 11.00 -16.45 16.02
C GLY A 40 9.71 -17.06 15.44
N ALA A 41 9.80 -18.33 15.04
CA ALA A 41 8.66 -19.04 14.42
C ALA A 41 7.45 -19.18 15.35
N GLY A 42 7.67 -19.29 16.65
CA GLY A 42 6.62 -19.39 17.67
C GLY A 42 5.87 -18.08 17.93
N ALA A 43 6.39 -16.92 17.48
CA ALA A 43 5.73 -15.64 17.64
C ALA A 43 4.56 -15.44 16.66
N ARG A 44 4.46 -16.27 15.62
CA ARG A 44 3.39 -16.20 14.60
C ARG A 44 2.26 -17.16 14.94
N LYS A 45 1.03 -16.77 14.62
CA LYS A 45 -0.15 -17.65 14.73
C LYS A 45 0.04 -18.88 13.83
N GLY A 46 -0.49 -20.03 14.27
CA GLY A 46 -0.44 -21.27 13.47
C GLY A 46 -1.32 -21.20 12.21
N TYR A 47 -1.03 -22.07 11.24
CA TYR A 47 -1.75 -22.12 9.96
C TYR A 47 -3.28 -22.24 10.11
N LEU A 48 -3.75 -23.17 10.94
CA LEU A 48 -5.19 -23.39 11.14
C LEU A 48 -5.90 -22.15 11.70
N THR A 49 -5.29 -21.46 12.64
CA THR A 49 -5.82 -20.19 13.19
C THR A 49 -5.89 -19.14 12.08
N SER A 50 -4.79 -18.94 11.38
CA SER A 50 -4.68 -17.94 10.31
C SER A 50 -5.67 -18.21 9.17
N TYR A 51 -5.81 -19.47 8.75
CA TYR A 51 -6.78 -19.89 7.73
C TYR A 51 -8.23 -19.68 8.19
N THR A 52 -8.55 -20.05 9.44
CA THR A 52 -9.89 -19.89 10.00
C THR A 52 -10.29 -18.41 10.03
N GLU A 53 -9.40 -17.54 10.44
CA GLU A 53 -9.67 -16.10 10.46
C GLU A 53 -9.78 -15.52 9.03
N LEU A 54 -8.92 -15.95 8.09
CA LEU A 54 -9.05 -15.55 6.68
C LEU A 54 -10.42 -15.97 6.12
N LYS A 55 -10.83 -17.20 6.36
CA LYS A 55 -12.16 -17.72 5.93
C LYS A 55 -13.32 -16.99 6.59
N ARG A 56 -13.15 -16.56 7.85
CA ARG A 56 -14.17 -15.82 8.59
C ARG A 56 -14.39 -14.41 8.05
N TYR A 57 -13.31 -13.69 7.75
CA TYR A 57 -13.35 -12.26 7.43
C TYR A 57 -13.29 -11.95 5.93
N MET A 58 -12.63 -12.80 5.15
CA MET A 58 -12.39 -12.62 3.71
C MET A 58 -12.60 -13.94 2.93
N PRO A 59 -13.79 -14.60 3.08
CA PRO A 59 -14.05 -15.93 2.50
C PRO A 59 -13.88 -15.96 0.99
N GLU A 60 -14.14 -14.84 0.28
CA GLU A 60 -14.02 -14.75 -1.17
C GLU A 60 -12.59 -14.84 -1.68
N LEU A 61 -11.60 -14.54 -0.82
CA LEU A 61 -10.18 -14.70 -1.16
C LEU A 61 -9.65 -16.12 -0.90
N VAL A 62 -10.36 -16.97 -0.16
CA VAL A 62 -9.89 -18.32 0.19
C VAL A 62 -9.49 -19.16 -1.02
N PRO A 63 -10.27 -19.22 -2.13
CA PRO A 63 -9.86 -20.01 -3.30
C PRO A 63 -8.53 -19.54 -3.92
N TYR A 64 -8.26 -18.24 -3.91
CA TYR A 64 -6.99 -17.67 -4.39
C TYR A 64 -5.85 -17.96 -3.41
N PHE A 65 -6.11 -17.81 -2.11
CA PHE A 65 -5.16 -18.16 -1.07
C PHE A 65 -4.72 -19.63 -1.16
N ASP A 66 -5.65 -20.56 -1.32
CA ASP A 66 -5.34 -21.99 -1.46
C ASP A 66 -4.47 -22.26 -2.69
N GLN A 67 -4.76 -21.59 -3.82
CA GLN A 67 -3.94 -21.67 -5.02
C GLN A 67 -2.53 -21.10 -4.79
N LEU A 68 -2.43 -19.93 -4.18
CA LEU A 68 -1.14 -19.26 -3.86
C LEU A 68 -0.28 -20.13 -2.92
N VAL A 69 -0.89 -20.71 -1.88
CA VAL A 69 -0.19 -21.63 -0.96
C VAL A 69 0.33 -22.87 -1.69
N ALA A 70 -0.50 -23.48 -2.55
CA ALA A 70 -0.07 -24.63 -3.34
C ALA A 70 1.10 -24.27 -4.28
N MET A 71 1.05 -23.13 -4.95
CA MET A 71 2.12 -22.65 -5.83
C MET A 71 3.40 -22.26 -5.07
N ALA A 72 3.27 -21.80 -3.82
CA ALA A 72 4.40 -21.51 -2.93
C ALA A 72 5.08 -22.78 -2.35
N GLY A 73 4.55 -23.96 -2.67
CA GLY A 73 5.10 -25.24 -2.19
C GLY A 73 4.25 -25.96 -1.13
N GLY A 74 3.12 -25.40 -0.73
CA GLY A 74 2.16 -26.03 0.19
C GLY A 74 2.62 -26.13 1.65
N GLY A 75 3.66 -25.39 2.04
CA GLY A 75 4.24 -25.43 3.40
C GLY A 75 3.40 -24.68 4.45
N ASP A 76 3.52 -25.09 5.70
CA ASP A 76 2.90 -24.39 6.86
C ASP A 76 3.37 -22.94 6.94
N LEU A 77 4.65 -22.69 6.78
CA LEU A 77 5.23 -21.36 6.90
C LEU A 77 4.76 -20.42 5.79
N GLU A 78 4.74 -20.90 4.55
CA GLU A 78 4.25 -20.17 3.38
C GLU A 78 2.77 -19.80 3.55
N GLY A 79 1.95 -20.75 4.00
CA GLY A 79 0.53 -20.49 4.25
C GLY A 79 0.29 -19.49 5.39
N ARG A 80 1.06 -19.56 6.46
CA ARG A 80 1.01 -18.59 7.57
C ARG A 80 1.38 -17.19 7.09
N PHE A 81 2.46 -17.05 6.31
CA PHE A 81 2.87 -15.79 5.72
C PHE A 81 1.81 -15.24 4.76
N LEU A 82 1.34 -16.03 3.81
CA LEU A 82 0.36 -15.61 2.81
C LEU A 82 -0.99 -15.23 3.42
N SER A 83 -1.35 -15.76 4.60
CA SER A 83 -2.57 -15.34 5.29
C SER A 83 -2.53 -13.89 5.75
N MET A 84 -1.33 -13.31 5.93
CA MET A 84 -1.13 -11.98 6.52
C MET A 84 -1.84 -11.79 7.88
N TYR A 85 -2.13 -12.88 8.61
CA TYR A 85 -2.71 -12.80 9.93
C TYR A 85 -1.63 -12.71 11.00
N CYS A 86 -1.63 -11.61 11.76
CA CYS A 86 -0.62 -11.28 12.78
C CYS A 86 0.83 -11.34 12.24
N PRO A 87 1.17 -10.63 11.16
CA PRO A 87 2.55 -10.56 10.68
C PRO A 87 3.45 -9.83 11.68
N PRO A 88 4.79 -9.83 11.51
CA PRO A 88 5.66 -8.92 12.26
C PRO A 88 5.26 -7.46 12.07
N ALA A 89 5.51 -6.63 13.08
CA ALA A 89 5.27 -5.21 12.97
C ALA A 89 6.19 -4.57 11.92
N TYR A 90 5.66 -3.64 11.11
CA TYR A 90 6.43 -2.85 10.16
C TYR A 90 5.87 -1.42 10.05
N MET A 91 6.74 -0.49 9.67
CA MET A 91 6.43 0.94 9.64
C MET A 91 6.90 1.53 8.32
N SER A 92 6.07 2.34 7.70
CA SER A 92 6.41 3.06 6.48
C SER A 92 6.06 4.55 6.60
N GLY A 93 6.77 5.41 5.90
CA GLY A 93 6.36 6.80 5.68
C GLY A 93 5.46 6.90 4.46
N CYS A 94 4.52 7.78 4.47
CA CYS A 94 3.65 8.02 3.32
C CYS A 94 3.04 9.42 3.40
N SER A 95 2.67 9.95 2.23
CA SER A 95 1.76 11.09 2.10
C SER A 95 0.72 10.73 1.06
N GLN A 96 -0.55 11.05 1.28
CA GLN A 96 -1.60 10.81 0.29
C GLN A 96 -2.66 11.89 0.31
N VAL A 97 -3.27 12.12 -0.85
CA VAL A 97 -4.34 13.09 -1.06
C VAL A 97 -5.42 12.49 -1.94
N ALA A 98 -6.68 12.62 -1.50
CA ALA A 98 -7.85 12.50 -2.34
C ALA A 98 -8.10 13.86 -3.00
N TRP A 99 -7.93 13.96 -4.30
CA TRP A 99 -8.20 15.16 -5.09
C TRP A 99 -9.53 15.02 -5.81
N THR A 100 -10.46 15.96 -5.59
CA THR A 100 -11.81 15.92 -6.18
C THR A 100 -12.23 17.26 -6.78
N ASN A 101 -11.26 18.17 -7.02
CA ASN A 101 -11.52 19.46 -7.64
C ASN A 101 -11.27 19.38 -9.16
N GLY A 102 -12.32 19.19 -9.95
CA GLY A 102 -12.25 19.10 -11.41
C GLY A 102 -11.89 17.73 -11.99
N SER A 103 -11.31 16.85 -11.18
CA SER A 103 -11.05 15.43 -11.47
C SER A 103 -11.08 14.64 -10.15
N ASN A 104 -11.31 13.32 -10.24
CA ASN A 104 -11.24 12.46 -9.06
C ASN A 104 -9.97 11.63 -9.14
N SER A 105 -9.05 11.87 -8.19
CA SER A 105 -7.74 11.21 -8.17
C SER A 105 -7.28 10.90 -6.75
N LEU A 106 -6.50 9.84 -6.61
CA LEU A 106 -5.77 9.50 -5.40
C LEU A 106 -4.27 9.60 -5.70
N ILE A 107 -3.57 10.51 -5.01
CA ILE A 107 -2.13 10.75 -5.18
C ILE A 107 -1.41 10.28 -3.92
N ARG A 108 -0.27 9.60 -4.09
CA ARG A 108 0.48 9.05 -2.97
C ARG A 108 1.99 9.04 -3.19
N ASN A 109 2.77 9.30 -2.12
CA ASN A 109 4.16 8.89 -1.95
C ASN A 109 4.25 7.69 -1.02
N TYR A 110 5.06 6.70 -1.39
CA TYR A 110 5.43 5.59 -0.53
C TYR A 110 6.89 5.72 -0.10
N ASP A 111 7.11 6.01 1.19
CA ASP A 111 8.44 6.17 1.78
C ASP A 111 8.75 4.93 2.63
N TYR A 112 9.78 4.20 2.25
CA TYR A 112 10.17 3.00 2.97
C TYR A 112 11.63 2.61 2.70
N SER A 113 12.06 1.51 3.31
CA SER A 113 13.36 0.92 3.01
C SER A 113 13.37 0.27 1.63
N PHE A 114 14.30 0.69 0.78
CA PHE A 114 14.46 0.08 -0.56
C PHE A 114 14.79 -1.43 -0.49
N LYS A 115 15.36 -1.92 0.62
CA LYS A 115 15.70 -3.34 0.83
C LYS A 115 14.46 -4.24 0.99
N MET A 116 13.34 -3.65 1.37
CA MET A 116 12.07 -4.35 1.61
C MET A 116 11.04 -4.08 0.51
N PHE A 117 11.43 -3.42 -0.57
CA PHE A 117 10.52 -3.02 -1.63
C PHE A 117 10.37 -4.12 -2.69
N GLU A 118 9.16 -4.59 -2.91
CA GLU A 118 8.87 -5.55 -4.00
C GLU A 118 9.02 -4.94 -5.39
N GLY A 119 8.64 -3.67 -5.53
CA GLY A 119 8.71 -2.93 -6.78
C GLY A 119 7.88 -3.57 -7.89
N THR A 120 6.65 -3.98 -7.58
CA THR A 120 5.79 -4.65 -8.55
C THR A 120 4.39 -4.05 -8.53
N MET A 121 3.90 -3.66 -9.71
CA MET A 121 2.49 -3.36 -9.97
C MET A 121 1.87 -4.56 -10.67
N MET A 122 0.73 -5.03 -10.17
CA MET A 122 -0.03 -6.12 -10.78
C MET A 122 -1.37 -5.66 -11.31
N TYR A 123 -1.70 -6.10 -12.52
CA TYR A 123 -3.07 -6.14 -13.03
C TYR A 123 -3.61 -7.55 -12.89
N THR A 124 -4.69 -7.69 -12.13
CA THR A 124 -5.35 -8.98 -11.82
C THR A 124 -6.85 -8.90 -12.10
N GLN A 125 -7.47 -10.06 -12.38
CA GLN A 125 -8.91 -10.19 -12.60
C GLN A 125 -9.48 -11.31 -11.72
N TRP A 126 -9.29 -11.20 -10.40
CA TRP A 126 -9.72 -12.27 -9.49
C TRP A 126 -11.23 -12.24 -9.27
N ARG A 127 -11.74 -11.26 -8.53
CA ARG A 127 -13.17 -11.03 -8.34
C ARG A 127 -13.66 -9.92 -9.27
N GLN A 128 -12.79 -8.96 -9.51
CA GLN A 128 -12.96 -7.86 -10.47
C GLN A 128 -11.58 -7.39 -10.94
N PRO A 129 -11.49 -6.63 -12.05
CA PRO A 129 -10.20 -6.11 -12.50
C PRO A 129 -9.63 -5.10 -11.50
N VAL A 130 -8.40 -5.32 -11.05
CA VAL A 130 -7.66 -4.47 -10.10
C VAL A 130 -6.24 -4.24 -10.62
N ILE A 131 -5.78 -2.99 -10.61
CA ILE A 131 -4.39 -2.61 -10.80
C ILE A 131 -3.88 -1.98 -9.50
N GLY A 132 -2.77 -2.49 -8.96
CA GLY A 132 -2.20 -1.94 -7.73
C GLY A 132 -0.76 -2.35 -7.49
N VAL A 133 -0.07 -1.60 -6.63
CA VAL A 133 1.32 -1.91 -6.22
C VAL A 133 1.29 -2.95 -5.11
N THR A 134 2.00 -4.06 -5.35
CA THR A 134 1.98 -5.22 -4.44
C THR A 134 2.87 -5.03 -3.22
N ASP A 135 2.47 -5.69 -2.14
CA ASP A 135 3.27 -5.92 -0.96
C ASP A 135 2.92 -7.28 -0.34
N CYS A 136 3.91 -7.94 0.26
CA CYS A 136 3.75 -9.30 0.76
C CYS A 136 3.22 -10.26 -0.32
N THR A 137 3.68 -10.07 -1.55
CA THR A 137 3.48 -10.85 -2.78
C THR A 137 2.09 -10.79 -3.42
N TRP A 138 1.02 -10.61 -2.69
CA TRP A 138 -0.35 -10.55 -3.22
C TRP A 138 -1.26 -9.52 -2.53
N GLY A 139 -0.84 -8.96 -1.42
CA GLY A 139 -1.47 -7.77 -0.84
C GLY A 139 -1.21 -6.54 -1.70
N LEU A 140 -1.82 -5.41 -1.39
CA LEU A 140 -1.65 -4.15 -2.09
C LEU A 140 -1.32 -3.02 -1.11
N LEU A 141 -0.37 -2.16 -1.48
CA LEU A 141 -0.09 -0.90 -0.79
C LEU A 141 -1.12 0.18 -1.16
N ASP A 142 -1.50 0.17 -2.43
CA ASP A 142 -2.45 1.05 -3.09
C ASP A 142 -2.93 0.42 -4.39
N GLY A 143 -4.04 0.90 -4.93
CA GLY A 143 -4.60 0.39 -6.16
C GLY A 143 -5.91 1.05 -6.54
N MET A 144 -6.39 0.68 -7.71
CA MET A 144 -7.71 1.05 -8.23
C MET A 144 -8.35 -0.17 -8.88
N ASN A 145 -9.67 -0.28 -8.79
CA ASN A 145 -10.43 -1.26 -9.55
C ASN A 145 -11.13 -0.64 -10.77
N ALA A 146 -11.56 -1.48 -11.69
CA ALA A 146 -12.21 -1.03 -12.93
C ALA A 146 -13.58 -0.37 -12.72
N PHE A 147 -14.17 -0.49 -11.54
CA PHE A 147 -15.42 0.21 -11.19
C PHE A 147 -15.19 1.64 -10.75
N GLY A 148 -13.93 2.05 -10.54
CA GLY A 148 -13.58 3.42 -10.18
C GLY A 148 -13.47 3.65 -8.67
N LEU A 149 -13.14 2.62 -7.89
CA LEU A 149 -12.71 2.80 -6.50
C LEU A 149 -11.19 2.71 -6.43
N ALA A 150 -10.55 3.72 -5.87
CA ALA A 150 -9.14 3.73 -5.49
C ALA A 150 -8.97 3.68 -3.98
N ALA A 151 -7.94 2.97 -3.50
CA ALA A 151 -7.59 2.83 -2.10
C ALA A 151 -6.08 2.92 -1.89
N SER A 152 -5.65 3.56 -0.82
CA SER A 152 -4.25 3.55 -0.39
C SER A 152 -4.12 3.62 1.12
N LEU A 153 -2.95 3.23 1.63
CA LEU A 153 -2.66 3.20 3.06
C LEU A 153 -1.54 4.16 3.46
N THR A 154 -1.59 4.64 4.70
CA THR A 154 -0.43 5.16 5.44
C THR A 154 -0.35 4.49 6.80
N PHE A 155 0.86 4.34 7.38
CA PHE A 155 0.98 3.91 8.78
C PHE A 155 0.41 4.97 9.72
N GLY A 156 -0.36 4.57 10.72
CA GLY A 156 -1.11 5.45 11.60
C GLY A 156 -0.33 6.09 12.76
N GLY A 157 1.01 5.90 12.81
CA GLY A 157 1.88 6.56 13.79
C GLY A 157 1.73 6.10 15.24
N ARG A 158 1.32 4.85 15.49
CA ARG A 158 1.10 4.29 16.84
C ARG A 158 1.88 2.99 17.06
N LYS A 159 2.49 2.86 18.24
CA LYS A 159 3.16 1.62 18.70
C LYS A 159 2.14 0.64 19.27
N ILE A 160 1.22 0.17 18.46
CA ILE A 160 0.19 -0.78 18.88
C ILE A 160 0.15 -1.96 17.92
N VAL A 161 0.06 -3.16 18.47
CA VAL A 161 -0.06 -4.42 17.73
C VAL A 161 -1.16 -5.23 18.39
N GLY A 162 -1.97 -5.90 17.59
CA GLY A 162 -3.05 -6.77 18.05
C GLY A 162 -3.34 -7.89 17.08
N ASP A 163 -4.30 -8.74 17.43
CA ASP A 163 -4.73 -9.82 16.56
C ASP A 163 -5.55 -9.26 15.39
N GLY A 164 -5.06 -9.47 14.18
CA GLY A 164 -5.69 -8.94 12.96
C GLY A 164 -4.82 -9.16 11.72
N PHE A 165 -5.31 -8.68 10.60
CA PHE A 165 -4.63 -8.83 9.32
C PHE A 165 -3.66 -7.67 9.05
N GLY A 166 -2.57 -7.96 8.35
CA GLY A 166 -1.72 -6.94 7.75
C GLY A 166 -2.52 -6.13 6.73
N ILE A 167 -2.29 -4.84 6.71
CA ILE A 167 -3.09 -3.91 5.90
C ILE A 167 -3.04 -4.21 4.39
N PRO A 168 -1.94 -4.74 3.78
CA PRO A 168 -1.92 -5.01 2.35
C PRO A 168 -3.01 -5.98 1.89
N ILE A 169 -3.32 -7.03 2.66
CA ILE A 169 -4.40 -7.96 2.28
C ILE A 169 -5.79 -7.33 2.44
N ILE A 170 -5.94 -6.41 3.39
CA ILE A 170 -7.19 -5.67 3.58
C ILE A 170 -7.43 -4.73 2.38
N ILE A 171 -6.41 -3.99 1.92
CA ILE A 171 -6.51 -3.15 0.71
C ILE A 171 -6.86 -3.99 -0.52
N ARG A 172 -6.19 -5.16 -0.70
CA ARG A 172 -6.54 -6.11 -1.75
C ARG A 172 -8.03 -6.47 -1.67
N TYR A 173 -8.50 -6.88 -0.51
CA TYR A 173 -9.88 -7.30 -0.34
C TYR A 173 -10.90 -6.17 -0.58
N VAL A 174 -10.61 -4.96 -0.12
CA VAL A 174 -11.44 -3.78 -0.41
C VAL A 174 -11.57 -3.58 -1.92
N LEU A 175 -10.47 -3.60 -2.66
CA LEU A 175 -10.47 -3.38 -4.11
C LEU A 175 -11.08 -4.54 -4.91
N GLU A 176 -11.06 -5.77 -4.39
CA GLU A 176 -11.71 -6.92 -5.01
C GLU A 176 -13.22 -6.98 -4.77
N MET A 177 -13.74 -6.31 -3.71
CA MET A 177 -15.11 -6.50 -3.25
C MET A 177 -15.96 -5.23 -3.30
N ALA A 178 -15.37 -4.06 -3.13
CA ALA A 178 -16.08 -2.79 -3.10
C ALA A 178 -16.02 -2.05 -4.44
N LYS A 179 -17.05 -1.27 -4.71
CA LYS A 179 -17.14 -0.38 -5.88
C LYS A 179 -17.24 1.08 -5.49
N THR A 180 -17.68 1.36 -4.28
CA THR A 180 -17.87 2.71 -3.75
C THR A 180 -17.12 2.92 -2.44
N VAL A 181 -16.96 4.17 -2.04
CA VAL A 181 -16.37 4.53 -0.74
C VAL A 181 -17.15 3.93 0.41
N GLU A 182 -18.49 3.94 0.37
CA GLU A 182 -19.36 3.40 1.42
C GLU A 182 -19.18 1.88 1.57
N GLU A 183 -19.08 1.14 0.46
CA GLU A 183 -18.82 -0.31 0.48
C GLU A 183 -17.43 -0.60 1.06
N GLY A 184 -16.42 0.20 0.69
CA GLY A 184 -15.06 0.11 1.24
C GLY A 184 -15.04 0.36 2.74
N ILE A 185 -15.74 1.39 3.23
CA ILE A 185 -15.88 1.69 4.66
C ILE A 185 -16.54 0.52 5.40
N ALA A 186 -17.59 -0.07 4.85
CA ALA A 186 -18.28 -1.22 5.45
C ALA A 186 -17.34 -2.42 5.64
N ILE A 187 -16.46 -2.67 4.66
CA ILE A 187 -15.42 -3.70 4.75
C ILE A 187 -14.40 -3.36 5.84
N LEU A 188 -13.86 -2.15 5.84
CA LEU A 188 -12.85 -1.70 6.81
C LEU A 188 -13.37 -1.72 8.25
N ASN A 189 -14.65 -1.49 8.47
CA ASN A 189 -15.28 -1.53 9.79
C ASN A 189 -15.39 -2.93 10.39
N ARG A 190 -15.36 -4.00 9.58
CA ARG A 190 -15.56 -5.37 10.07
C ARG A 190 -14.29 -6.21 10.14
N ILE A 191 -13.24 -5.85 9.40
CA ILE A 191 -12.01 -6.66 9.35
C ILE A 191 -11.03 -6.16 10.43
N PRO A 192 -10.58 -7.05 11.34
CA PRO A 192 -9.59 -6.67 12.35
C PRO A 192 -8.24 -6.40 11.70
N VAL A 193 -7.62 -5.29 12.07
CA VAL A 193 -6.30 -4.88 11.58
C VAL A 193 -5.23 -5.17 12.63
N HIS A 194 -4.03 -5.54 12.18
CA HIS A 194 -2.92 -5.90 13.06
C HIS A 194 -2.23 -4.70 13.71
N MET A 195 -2.16 -3.57 13.04
CA MET A 195 -1.51 -2.33 13.49
C MET A 195 -2.38 -1.12 13.18
N ALA A 196 -1.94 0.07 13.60
CA ALA A 196 -2.63 1.32 13.27
C ALA A 196 -2.32 1.76 11.83
N TYR A 197 -3.36 1.97 11.02
CA TYR A 197 -3.26 2.46 9.64
C TYR A 197 -4.35 3.47 9.32
N ASN A 198 -4.04 4.36 8.36
CA ASN A 198 -5.03 5.23 7.73
C ASN A 198 -5.28 4.70 6.33
N VAL A 199 -6.52 4.42 5.97
CA VAL A 199 -6.90 4.02 4.63
C VAL A 199 -7.72 5.13 4.00
N THR A 200 -7.23 5.71 2.90
CA THR A 200 -7.97 6.69 2.11
C THR A 200 -8.62 6.00 0.92
N LEU A 201 -9.91 6.25 0.76
CA LEU A 201 -10.75 5.75 -0.34
C LEU A 201 -11.24 6.93 -1.16
N VAL A 202 -11.29 6.77 -2.49
CA VAL A 202 -11.89 7.74 -3.43
C VAL A 202 -12.63 6.96 -4.51
N ASP A 203 -13.84 7.40 -4.89
CA ASP A 203 -14.60 6.78 -5.97
C ASP A 203 -14.88 7.71 -7.16
N ASP A 204 -15.50 7.16 -8.21
CA ASP A 204 -15.77 7.85 -9.47
C ASP A 204 -16.81 8.98 -9.35
N THR A 205 -17.59 8.99 -8.26
CA THR A 205 -18.55 10.08 -7.96
C THR A 205 -17.88 11.27 -7.27
N GLY A 206 -16.61 11.12 -6.86
CA GLY A 206 -15.87 12.12 -6.09
C GLY A 206 -16.09 12.03 -4.59
N ASN A 207 -16.78 11.01 -4.10
CA ASN A 207 -16.79 10.71 -2.68
C ASN A 207 -15.41 10.25 -2.24
N TYR A 208 -14.99 10.69 -1.06
CA TYR A 208 -13.76 10.22 -0.43
C TYR A 208 -13.94 10.11 1.08
N SER A 209 -13.11 9.28 1.69
CA SER A 209 -13.04 9.16 3.13
C SER A 209 -11.69 8.60 3.55
N THR A 210 -11.18 9.04 4.69
CA THR A 210 -10.06 8.37 5.35
C THR A 210 -10.57 7.63 6.58
N VAL A 211 -10.24 6.34 6.69
CA VAL A 211 -10.61 5.49 7.82
C VAL A 211 -9.38 5.22 8.67
N TYR A 212 -9.41 5.67 9.92
CA TYR A 212 -8.37 5.38 10.91
C TYR A 212 -8.64 4.03 11.56
N LEU A 213 -7.79 3.08 11.27
CA LEU A 213 -7.85 1.71 11.78
C LEU A 213 -6.85 1.51 12.92
N SER A 214 -7.21 0.71 13.91
CA SER A 214 -6.30 0.30 14.97
C SER A 214 -6.83 -0.95 15.68
N PRO A 215 -5.96 -1.87 16.17
CA PRO A 215 -6.40 -3.10 16.81
C PRO A 215 -7.08 -2.89 18.18
N ASP A 216 -6.82 -1.75 18.83
CA ASP A 216 -7.28 -1.44 20.21
C ASP A 216 -8.51 -0.53 20.27
N ARG A 217 -9.00 -0.07 19.13
CA ARG A 217 -10.18 0.82 19.06
C ARG A 217 -10.99 0.61 17.80
N LYS A 218 -12.25 1.04 17.82
CA LYS A 218 -13.11 0.98 16.63
C LYS A 218 -12.57 1.88 15.53
N PRO A 219 -12.78 1.53 14.27
CA PRO A 219 -12.48 2.40 13.14
C PRO A 219 -13.11 3.78 13.30
N VAL A 220 -12.36 4.82 12.93
CA VAL A 220 -12.86 6.22 12.93
C VAL A 220 -12.87 6.70 11.48
N ILE A 221 -14.04 7.07 11.01
CA ILE A 221 -14.26 7.57 9.66
C ILE A 221 -14.14 9.08 9.70
N VAL A 222 -13.27 9.64 8.88
CA VAL A 222 -13.05 11.09 8.79
C VAL A 222 -13.14 11.55 7.34
N ASN A 223 -13.79 12.68 7.12
CA ASN A 223 -13.87 13.32 5.81
C ASN A 223 -12.69 14.28 5.60
N THR A 224 -11.45 13.73 5.68
CA THR A 224 -10.24 14.48 5.36
C THR A 224 -9.62 13.93 4.09
N PRO A 225 -9.30 14.78 3.11
CA PRO A 225 -8.66 14.35 1.86
C PRO A 225 -7.18 14.05 2.04
N VAL A 226 -6.54 14.52 3.12
CA VAL A 226 -5.11 14.38 3.37
C VAL A 226 -4.85 13.39 4.50
N ALA A 227 -3.98 12.42 4.26
CA ALA A 227 -3.44 11.56 5.29
C ALA A 227 -1.91 11.42 5.18
N THR A 228 -1.26 11.46 6.34
CA THR A 228 0.16 11.19 6.53
C THR A 228 0.31 10.13 7.64
N ASN A 229 1.41 10.12 8.40
CA ASN A 229 1.69 9.06 9.34
C ASN A 229 1.27 9.40 10.78
N HIS A 230 0.07 9.88 10.96
CA HIS A 230 -0.59 10.02 12.27
C HIS A 230 -2.12 9.96 12.10
N GLN A 231 -2.81 9.72 13.18
CA GLN A 231 -4.27 9.79 13.27
C GLN A 231 -4.70 11.13 13.90
N MET A 232 -5.70 11.16 14.75
CA MET A 232 -6.20 12.42 15.34
C MET A 232 -5.15 13.12 16.20
N GLU A 233 -4.34 12.34 16.94
CA GLU A 233 -3.31 12.83 17.84
C GLU A 233 -1.95 12.22 17.51
N ILE A 234 -0.86 12.88 17.95
CA ILE A 234 0.49 12.36 17.84
C ILE A 234 0.77 11.48 19.05
N GLU A 235 0.62 10.16 18.90
CA GLU A 235 0.85 9.21 19.97
C GLU A 235 2.30 8.67 20.00
N TRP A 236 3.09 8.91 18.94
CA TRP A 236 4.50 8.54 18.87
C TRP A 236 5.35 9.70 18.34
N GLY A 237 5.81 10.57 19.25
CA GLY A 237 6.52 11.82 18.93
C GLY A 237 7.81 11.62 18.15
N ASP A 238 8.65 10.63 18.52
CA ASP A 238 9.93 10.37 17.82
C ASP A 238 9.69 9.97 16.36
N TYR A 239 8.70 9.12 16.12
CA TYR A 239 8.33 8.71 14.78
C TYR A 239 7.72 9.86 13.98
N ALA A 240 6.89 10.68 14.60
CA ALA A 240 6.31 11.86 13.98
C ALA A 240 7.40 12.86 13.54
N SER A 241 8.41 13.06 14.39
CA SER A 241 9.57 13.91 14.08
C SER A 241 10.44 13.31 12.97
N LEU A 242 10.73 12.00 13.03
CA LEU A 242 11.53 11.30 12.01
C LEU A 242 10.90 11.39 10.62
N THR A 243 9.59 11.27 10.54
CA THR A 243 8.86 11.26 9.26
C THR A 243 8.40 12.64 8.80
N GLY A 244 8.48 13.67 9.66
CA GLY A 244 7.92 15.00 9.36
C GLY A 244 6.42 14.97 9.09
N THR A 245 5.70 14.04 9.71
CA THR A 245 4.29 13.77 9.37
C THR A 245 3.39 14.99 9.56
N ILE A 246 3.64 15.82 10.59
CA ILE A 246 2.86 17.04 10.87
C ILE A 246 3.14 18.09 9.79
N GLU A 247 4.40 18.31 9.45
CA GLU A 247 4.83 19.27 8.44
C GLU A 247 4.25 18.91 7.07
N ARG A 248 4.37 17.63 6.66
CA ARG A 248 3.83 17.13 5.39
C ARG A 248 2.32 17.27 5.32
N LYS A 249 1.60 16.97 6.41
CA LYS A 249 0.15 17.13 6.46
C LYS A 249 -0.24 18.60 6.32
N LYS A 250 0.37 19.49 7.11
CA LYS A 250 0.11 20.92 7.04
C LYS A 250 0.39 21.47 5.65
N TYR A 251 1.52 21.09 5.04
CA TYR A 251 1.87 21.50 3.68
C TYR A 251 0.77 21.08 2.68
N LEU A 252 0.29 19.84 2.74
CA LEU A 252 -0.76 19.36 1.84
C LEU A 252 -2.09 20.05 2.10
N ASP A 253 -2.50 20.26 3.36
CA ASP A 253 -3.72 20.97 3.72
C ASP A 253 -3.69 22.42 3.18
N ASP A 254 -2.55 23.11 3.29
CA ASP A 254 -2.37 24.47 2.75
C ASP A 254 -2.48 24.48 1.21
N MET A 255 -1.90 23.47 0.53
CA MET A 255 -1.93 23.39 -0.94
C MET A 255 -3.35 23.10 -1.47
N ILE A 256 -4.03 22.10 -0.95
CA ILE A 256 -5.38 21.75 -1.43
C ILE A 256 -6.44 22.82 -1.11
N SER A 257 -6.16 23.69 -0.15
CA SER A 257 -7.02 24.84 0.19
C SER A 257 -6.82 26.03 -0.77
N SER A 258 -5.78 26.00 -1.59
CA SER A 258 -5.49 27.07 -2.55
C SER A 258 -6.42 26.98 -3.78
N PRO A 259 -7.11 28.06 -4.15
CA PRO A 259 -7.96 28.06 -5.34
C PRO A 259 -7.17 27.99 -6.67
N PHE A 260 -5.84 28.13 -6.61
CA PHE A 260 -4.93 28.06 -7.76
C PHE A 260 -4.29 26.68 -7.92
N GLU A 261 -4.49 25.78 -6.96
CA GLU A 261 -3.93 24.43 -7.06
C GLU A 261 -4.72 23.61 -8.08
N THR A 262 -3.98 22.81 -8.85
CA THR A 262 -4.53 21.89 -9.86
C THR A 262 -4.01 20.49 -9.60
N GLU A 263 -4.63 19.45 -10.16
CA GLU A 263 -4.10 18.07 -10.08
C GLU A 263 -2.63 18.00 -10.52
N ALA A 264 -2.31 18.66 -11.64
CA ALA A 264 -0.95 18.62 -12.20
C ALA A 264 0.08 19.32 -11.30
N THR A 265 -0.25 20.50 -10.73
CA THR A 265 0.64 21.20 -9.81
C THR A 265 0.79 20.44 -8.50
N LEU A 266 -0.30 19.88 -7.97
CA LEU A 266 -0.27 19.04 -6.77
C LEU A 266 0.59 17.78 -6.99
N LEU A 267 0.40 17.07 -8.11
CA LEU A 267 1.22 15.90 -8.46
C LEU A 267 2.71 16.25 -8.53
N ASN A 268 3.04 17.39 -9.14
CA ASN A 268 4.43 17.86 -9.20
C ASN A 268 5.01 18.12 -7.80
N ARG A 269 4.21 18.57 -6.82
CA ARG A 269 4.68 18.77 -5.43
C ARG A 269 5.06 17.46 -4.76
N PHE A 270 4.40 16.35 -5.11
CA PHE A 270 4.77 15.02 -4.61
C PHE A 270 6.15 14.54 -5.10
N LEU A 271 6.72 15.16 -6.11
CA LEU A 271 8.07 14.88 -6.62
C LEU A 271 9.16 15.77 -5.98
N HIS A 272 8.79 16.64 -5.02
CA HIS A 272 9.69 17.60 -4.38
C HIS A 272 9.55 17.62 -2.84
N PRO A 273 10.58 18.02 -2.11
CA PRO A 273 10.44 18.27 -0.66
C PRO A 273 9.33 19.29 -0.36
N PRO A 274 8.64 19.18 0.78
CA PRO A 274 8.88 18.24 1.88
C PRO A 274 8.26 16.85 1.68
N LEU A 275 7.55 16.60 0.57
CA LEU A 275 6.84 15.35 0.33
C LEU A 275 7.75 14.24 -0.22
N TYR A 276 8.68 14.58 -1.13
CA TYR A 276 9.63 13.64 -1.69
C TYR A 276 10.87 13.54 -0.80
N ASN A 277 11.11 12.35 -0.26
CA ASN A 277 12.20 12.10 0.67
C ASN A 277 13.33 11.32 -0.01
N THR A 278 14.57 11.82 0.05
CA THR A 278 15.75 11.18 -0.52
C THR A 278 16.69 10.57 0.52
N ASN A 279 16.28 10.46 1.80
CA ASN A 279 17.11 9.95 2.89
C ASN A 279 17.25 8.42 2.89
N PHE A 280 17.63 7.85 1.76
CA PHE A 280 17.84 6.41 1.60
C PHE A 280 18.91 5.84 2.54
N GLU A 281 19.88 6.67 2.94
CA GLU A 281 20.92 6.31 3.92
C GLU A 281 20.32 5.95 5.28
N LYS A 282 19.22 6.59 5.67
CA LYS A 282 18.45 6.25 6.87
C LYS A 282 17.43 5.16 6.65
N SER A 283 17.54 4.44 5.52
CA SER A 283 16.57 3.41 5.10
C SER A 283 15.13 3.93 5.00
N PHE A 284 14.95 5.20 4.63
CA PHE A 284 13.66 5.87 4.58
C PHE A 284 13.65 6.91 3.45
N GLY A 285 13.28 6.49 2.25
CA GLY A 285 13.19 7.37 1.08
C GLY A 285 11.93 7.08 0.27
N THR A 286 11.52 8.03 -0.57
CA THR A 286 10.37 7.86 -1.47
C THR A 286 10.73 6.86 -2.57
N LEU A 287 10.10 5.70 -2.53
CA LEU A 287 10.31 4.61 -3.47
C LEU A 287 9.55 4.82 -4.78
N TYR A 288 8.37 5.44 -4.69
CA TYR A 288 7.60 5.90 -5.85
C TYR A 288 6.57 6.96 -5.44
N THR A 289 6.18 7.78 -6.42
CA THR A 289 4.97 8.59 -6.42
C THR A 289 3.96 7.93 -7.36
N ILE A 290 2.68 7.91 -7.00
CA ILE A 290 1.63 7.33 -7.85
C ILE A 290 0.38 8.20 -7.84
N ILE A 291 -0.28 8.27 -8.99
CA ILE A 291 -1.61 8.86 -9.14
C ILE A 291 -2.55 7.87 -9.81
N TYR A 292 -3.70 7.69 -9.21
CA TYR A 292 -4.86 6.97 -9.75
C TYR A 292 -5.88 7.99 -10.21
N ARG A 293 -6.09 8.16 -11.53
CA ARG A 293 -7.14 9.03 -12.11
C ARG A 293 -8.38 8.21 -12.34
N ILE A 294 -9.32 8.32 -11.44
CA ILE A 294 -10.43 7.39 -11.26
C ILE A 294 -11.39 7.44 -12.46
N ASN A 295 -11.82 8.64 -12.87
CA ASN A 295 -12.74 8.79 -14.00
C ASN A 295 -12.10 8.40 -15.34
N ALA A 296 -10.81 8.68 -15.49
CA ALA A 296 -10.05 8.32 -16.69
C ALA A 296 -9.57 6.87 -16.70
N LYS A 297 -9.69 6.15 -15.54
CA LYS A 297 -9.25 4.76 -15.33
C LYS A 297 -7.80 4.50 -15.74
N ASN A 298 -6.94 5.49 -15.48
CA ASN A 298 -5.51 5.40 -15.74
C ASN A 298 -4.67 5.69 -14.48
N ILE A 299 -3.42 5.27 -14.54
CA ILE A 299 -2.49 5.28 -13.43
C ILE A 299 -1.15 5.76 -13.96
N GLU A 300 -0.51 6.66 -13.24
CA GLU A 300 0.90 6.99 -13.47
C GLU A 300 1.72 6.70 -12.23
N VAL A 301 2.83 6.00 -12.41
CA VAL A 301 3.89 5.86 -11.40
C VAL A 301 5.03 6.77 -11.81
N LEU A 302 5.50 7.63 -10.90
CA LEU A 302 6.42 8.69 -11.20
C LEU A 302 7.65 8.65 -10.29
N TRP A 303 8.77 9.05 -10.86
CA TRP A 303 10.02 9.42 -10.20
C TRP A 303 10.48 10.75 -10.80
N PRO A 304 11.40 11.49 -10.20
CA PRO A 304 11.80 12.82 -10.72
C PRO A 304 12.16 12.87 -12.21
N ASN A 305 12.69 11.76 -12.77
CA ASN A 305 13.14 11.72 -14.17
C ASN A 305 12.53 10.58 -15.00
N LYS A 306 11.59 9.82 -14.44
CA LYS A 306 10.95 8.67 -15.11
C LYS A 306 9.49 8.55 -14.69
N HIS A 307 8.68 8.03 -15.59
CA HIS A 307 7.30 7.65 -15.28
C HIS A 307 6.88 6.41 -16.07
N ILE A 308 5.85 5.74 -15.60
CA ILE A 308 5.13 4.65 -16.25
C ILE A 308 3.66 5.02 -16.28
N TYR A 309 3.04 4.88 -17.42
CA TYR A 309 1.59 5.01 -17.61
C TYR A 309 0.95 3.64 -17.77
N GLN A 310 -0.20 3.43 -17.13
CA GLN A 310 -1.03 2.23 -17.22
C GLN A 310 -2.51 2.58 -17.30
N ALA A 311 -3.28 1.74 -17.97
CA ALA A 311 -4.74 1.86 -18.01
C ALA A 311 -5.38 0.46 -18.02
N PHE A 312 -6.68 0.37 -17.68
CA PHE A 312 -7.37 -0.93 -17.64
C PHE A 312 -7.58 -1.52 -19.06
N ASP A 313 -7.69 -0.68 -20.06
CA ASP A 313 -7.87 -1.05 -21.47
C ASP A 313 -6.55 -1.19 -22.22
N GLU A 314 -5.46 -0.65 -21.68
CA GLU A 314 -4.13 -0.70 -22.29
C GLU A 314 -3.05 -0.88 -21.21
N PHE A 315 -2.97 -2.09 -20.66
CA PHE A 315 -1.93 -2.41 -19.68
C PHE A 315 -0.70 -2.98 -20.40
N THR A 316 0.46 -2.39 -20.14
CA THR A 316 1.74 -2.83 -20.72
C THR A 316 2.67 -3.37 -19.64
N GLU A 317 3.30 -4.52 -19.92
CA GLU A 317 4.30 -5.09 -19.00
C GLU A 317 5.65 -4.39 -19.14
N TYR A 318 6.21 -3.98 -18.01
CA TYR A 318 7.50 -3.28 -17.94
C TYR A 318 8.43 -3.91 -16.89
N LEU A 319 9.71 -3.74 -17.13
CA LEU A 319 10.75 -3.84 -16.11
C LEU A 319 11.70 -2.67 -16.30
N ILE A 320 11.76 -1.77 -15.35
CA ILE A 320 12.65 -0.61 -15.38
C ILE A 320 13.43 -0.47 -14.07
N THR A 321 14.55 0.26 -14.14
CA THR A 321 15.29 0.72 -12.96
C THR A 321 15.12 2.24 -12.87
N PRO A 322 14.10 2.74 -12.14
CA PRO A 322 13.78 4.16 -12.12
C PRO A 322 14.72 4.98 -11.24
N LEU A 323 15.30 4.38 -10.21
CA LEU A 323 16.20 5.06 -9.28
C LEU A 323 17.51 4.31 -9.17
N GLU A 324 18.60 5.04 -9.46
CA GLU A 324 19.98 4.63 -9.19
C GLU A 324 20.67 5.79 -8.46
N THR A 325 21.27 5.52 -7.30
CA THR A 325 22.03 6.52 -6.56
C THR A 325 23.08 5.85 -5.69
N ASP A 326 24.19 6.57 -5.47
CA ASP A 326 25.22 6.13 -4.52
C ASP A 326 24.79 6.55 -3.11
N ILE A 327 24.78 5.57 -2.18
CA ILE A 327 24.43 5.78 -0.77
C ILE A 327 25.68 5.57 0.06
N PHE A 328 25.94 6.52 0.98
CA PHE A 328 26.97 6.37 1.99
C PHE A 328 26.39 5.67 3.20
N MET A 329 26.74 4.38 3.37
CA MET A 329 26.39 3.67 4.60
C MET A 329 27.54 3.83 5.60
N PRO A 330 27.23 4.20 6.85
CA PRO A 330 28.22 4.33 7.94
C PRO A 330 28.92 3.00 8.28
#